data_9199c9fd1d9feace3fd934469f5c8448
#
_entry.id   9199c9fd1d9feace3fd934469f5c8448
#
_cell.length_a   1.000
_cell.length_b   1.000
_cell.length_c   1.000
_cell.angle_alpha   90.00
_cell.angle_beta   90.00
_cell.angle_gamma   90.00
#
_symmetry.space_group_name_H-M   'P 1'
#
loop_
_entity.id
_entity.type
_entity.pdbx_description
1 polymer ?
#
loop_
_entity_poly.entity_id
_entity_poly.type
_entity_poly.pdbx_seq_one_letter_code
_entity_poly.pdbx_strand_id
1 'polypeptide(L)'
;MDPAKTTPTQWALAALLALATVFTGLEAGAILQGFDLVQEPSRWPATIPFLVGLLVVLVTHELGHWLLARRYGIRLSPPFLIPTWQIGSFGSLTRFESLLPNRSTLFDIAFAGPALGGLVSLVMLVVGLVLSHPGSAFQLPAEFFQGSVLVGTLAKVVLGQALQQPLVDVHPLTILGWLGLVITALNLMPAGQLDGGRIVQAIYGRKTAGRTTIITLIILALVSLANPLALYWAVLILVLQRNLERPCLEDITEPDDARAALGLLGLFLALAVLMPLTPALAGRLGIGG
;
A
#
# COMPACT_ATOMS: atom_id res chain seq x y z
N MET A 1 19.44 -20.87 -14.66
CA MET A 1 18.09 -21.19 -15.16
C MET A 1 17.29 -19.88 -15.23
N ASP A 2 16.85 -19.50 -16.41
CA ASP A 2 15.96 -18.34 -16.56
C ASP A 2 14.68 -18.54 -15.74
N PRO A 3 14.14 -17.48 -15.12
CA PRO A 3 12.85 -17.55 -14.46
C PRO A 3 11.76 -18.03 -15.43
N ALA A 4 10.84 -18.86 -14.95
CA ALA A 4 9.74 -19.33 -15.78
C ALA A 4 8.87 -18.14 -16.20
N LYS A 5 8.58 -18.07 -17.51
CA LYS A 5 7.64 -17.08 -18.06
C LYS A 5 6.23 -17.34 -17.53
N THR A 6 5.45 -16.28 -17.41
CA THR A 6 4.03 -16.41 -17.04
C THR A 6 3.28 -17.28 -18.05
N THR A 7 2.58 -18.29 -17.54
CA THR A 7 1.77 -19.22 -18.33
C THR A 7 0.42 -18.58 -18.69
N PRO A 8 -0.27 -19.09 -19.75
CA PRO A 8 -1.63 -18.63 -20.08
C PRO A 8 -2.61 -18.74 -18.91
N THR A 9 -2.48 -19.79 -18.08
CA THR A 9 -3.30 -19.96 -16.86
C THR A 9 -3.06 -18.86 -15.85
N GLN A 10 -1.82 -18.43 -15.68
CA GLN A 10 -1.48 -17.31 -14.78
C GLN A 10 -1.99 -15.97 -15.32
N TRP A 11 -1.99 -15.75 -16.63
CA TRP A 11 -2.64 -14.60 -17.25
C TRP A 11 -4.14 -14.58 -17.01
N ALA A 12 -4.82 -15.74 -17.15
CA ALA A 12 -6.24 -15.87 -16.84
C ALA A 12 -6.51 -15.59 -15.35
N LEU A 13 -5.65 -16.08 -14.45
CA LEU A 13 -5.75 -15.78 -13.02
C LEU A 13 -5.57 -14.29 -12.73
N ALA A 14 -4.58 -13.62 -13.34
CA ALA A 14 -4.38 -12.18 -13.15
C ALA A 14 -5.61 -11.38 -13.63
N ALA A 15 -6.19 -11.75 -14.77
CA ALA A 15 -7.43 -11.13 -15.27
C ALA A 15 -8.62 -11.36 -14.33
N LEU A 16 -8.77 -12.58 -13.79
CA LEU A 16 -9.83 -12.87 -12.81
C LEU A 16 -9.66 -12.05 -11.53
N LEU A 17 -8.44 -11.94 -11.01
CA LEU A 17 -8.15 -11.12 -9.82
C LEU A 17 -8.38 -9.63 -10.09
N ALA A 18 -8.09 -9.14 -11.30
CA ALA A 18 -8.40 -7.77 -11.69
C ALA A 18 -9.91 -7.52 -11.72
N LEU A 19 -10.70 -8.44 -12.27
CA LEU A 19 -12.17 -8.35 -12.24
C LEU A 19 -12.71 -8.42 -10.80
N ALA A 20 -12.18 -9.31 -9.97
CA ALA A 20 -12.53 -9.38 -8.56
C ALA A 20 -12.19 -8.07 -7.83
N THR A 21 -11.06 -7.43 -8.15
CA THR A 21 -10.67 -6.13 -7.57
C THR A 21 -11.62 -5.01 -8.01
N VAL A 22 -12.09 -5.01 -9.24
CA VAL A 22 -13.14 -4.07 -9.68
C VAL A 22 -14.40 -4.26 -8.85
N PHE A 23 -14.86 -5.49 -8.67
CA PHE A 23 -16.04 -5.78 -7.86
C PHE A 23 -15.86 -5.36 -6.40
N THR A 24 -14.76 -5.76 -5.75
CA THR A 24 -14.48 -5.39 -4.36
C THR A 24 -14.25 -3.89 -4.20
N GLY A 25 -13.73 -3.20 -5.22
CA GLY A 25 -13.59 -1.75 -5.24
C GLY A 25 -14.93 -1.02 -5.31
N LEU A 26 -15.87 -1.51 -6.12
CA LEU A 26 -17.26 -0.99 -6.13
C LEU A 26 -17.92 -1.18 -4.77
N GLU A 27 -17.79 -2.37 -4.19
CA GLU A 27 -18.36 -2.71 -2.89
C GLU A 27 -17.77 -1.87 -1.75
N ALA A 28 -16.45 -1.69 -1.72
CA ALA A 28 -15.79 -0.82 -0.76
C ALA A 28 -16.30 0.63 -0.86
N GLY A 29 -16.51 1.13 -2.09
CA GLY A 29 -17.12 2.43 -2.34
C GLY A 29 -18.57 2.54 -1.86
N ALA A 30 -19.35 1.46 -1.92
CA ALA A 30 -20.72 1.38 -1.41
C ALA A 30 -20.75 1.40 0.13
N ILE A 31 -19.91 0.56 0.75
CA ILE A 31 -19.78 0.49 2.22
C ILE A 31 -19.41 1.86 2.80
N LEU A 32 -18.46 2.58 2.18
CA LEU A 32 -18.09 3.93 2.59
C LEU A 32 -19.23 4.95 2.47
N GLN A 33 -20.19 4.71 1.58
CA GLN A 33 -21.40 5.54 1.42
C GLN A 33 -22.60 5.03 2.23
N GLY A 34 -22.40 4.01 3.07
CA GLY A 34 -23.42 3.49 3.99
C GLY A 34 -24.48 2.61 3.34
N PHE A 35 -24.18 1.98 2.19
CA PHE A 35 -25.07 1.00 1.56
C PHE A 35 -24.32 -0.26 1.11
N ASP A 36 -25.06 -1.32 0.85
CA ASP A 36 -24.55 -2.62 0.38
C ASP A 36 -24.93 -2.75 -1.11
N LEU A 37 -23.94 -2.91 -1.97
CA LEU A 37 -24.16 -2.98 -3.41
C LEU A 37 -24.90 -4.26 -3.84
N VAL A 38 -24.77 -5.35 -3.10
CA VAL A 38 -25.50 -6.60 -3.37
C VAL A 38 -26.99 -6.43 -3.08
N GLN A 39 -27.33 -5.64 -2.05
CA GLN A 39 -28.73 -5.36 -1.68
C GLN A 39 -29.34 -4.22 -2.52
N GLU A 40 -28.54 -3.23 -2.90
CA GLU A 40 -28.96 -2.05 -3.68
C GLU A 40 -28.17 -1.93 -5.01
N PRO A 41 -28.27 -2.91 -5.92
CA PRO A 41 -27.44 -2.95 -7.13
C PRO A 41 -27.66 -1.77 -8.08
N SER A 42 -28.82 -1.12 -8.04
CA SER A 42 -29.10 0.07 -8.87
C SER A 42 -28.23 1.28 -8.53
N ARG A 43 -27.62 1.32 -7.35
CA ARG A 43 -26.76 2.42 -6.88
C ARG A 43 -25.30 2.29 -7.28
N TRP A 44 -24.91 1.25 -8.03
CA TRP A 44 -23.52 1.04 -8.46
C TRP A 44 -22.84 2.28 -9.11
N PRO A 45 -23.55 3.19 -9.86
CA PRO A 45 -22.87 4.34 -10.44
C PRO A 45 -22.29 5.31 -9.39
N ALA A 46 -22.86 5.34 -8.19
CA ALA A 46 -22.35 6.18 -7.10
C ALA A 46 -20.97 5.73 -6.58
N THR A 47 -20.61 4.48 -6.80
CA THR A 47 -19.33 3.91 -6.35
C THR A 47 -18.19 4.08 -7.36
N ILE A 48 -18.49 4.47 -8.61
CA ILE A 48 -17.49 4.64 -9.69
C ILE A 48 -16.37 5.61 -9.29
N PRO A 49 -16.62 6.79 -8.71
CA PRO A 49 -15.54 7.72 -8.36
C PRO A 49 -14.53 7.09 -7.39
N PHE A 50 -15.00 6.30 -6.44
CA PHE A 50 -14.13 5.58 -5.52
C PHE A 50 -13.31 4.51 -6.24
N LEU A 51 -13.97 3.66 -7.07
CA LEU A 51 -13.28 2.65 -7.86
C LEU A 51 -12.19 3.28 -8.76
N VAL A 52 -12.52 4.37 -9.47
CA VAL A 52 -11.56 5.06 -10.34
C VAL A 52 -10.35 5.55 -9.53
N GLY A 53 -10.58 6.18 -8.37
CA GLY A 53 -9.50 6.62 -7.49
C GLY A 53 -8.64 5.48 -6.98
N LEU A 54 -9.23 4.36 -6.57
CA LEU A 54 -8.52 3.14 -6.17
C LEU A 54 -7.67 2.59 -7.33
N LEU A 55 -8.24 2.50 -8.53
CA LEU A 55 -7.51 2.04 -9.71
C LEU A 55 -6.36 2.98 -10.09
N VAL A 56 -6.53 4.30 -9.95
CA VAL A 56 -5.43 5.25 -10.15
C VAL A 56 -4.27 4.95 -9.23
N VAL A 57 -4.51 4.71 -7.94
CA VAL A 57 -3.46 4.32 -6.98
C VAL A 57 -2.76 3.03 -7.39
N LEU A 58 -3.54 1.97 -7.70
CA LEU A 58 -2.98 0.67 -8.06
C LEU A 58 -2.19 0.72 -9.37
N VAL A 59 -2.74 1.38 -10.40
CA VAL A 59 -2.10 1.49 -11.71
C VAL A 59 -0.83 2.35 -11.63
N THR A 60 -0.83 3.45 -10.88
CA THR A 60 0.37 4.28 -10.74
C THR A 60 1.48 3.56 -9.99
N HIS A 61 1.15 2.76 -8.98
CA HIS A 61 2.12 1.89 -8.28
C HIS A 61 2.76 0.89 -9.27
N GLU A 62 1.95 0.12 -9.99
CA GLU A 62 2.45 -0.85 -10.98
C GLU A 62 3.21 -0.19 -12.13
N LEU A 63 2.77 1.00 -12.56
CA LEU A 63 3.45 1.78 -13.58
C LEU A 63 4.88 2.14 -13.15
N GLY A 64 5.09 2.47 -11.87
CA GLY A 64 6.43 2.71 -11.31
C GLY A 64 7.37 1.53 -11.54
N HIS A 65 6.95 0.33 -11.14
CA HIS A 65 7.71 -0.90 -11.35
C HIS A 65 7.96 -1.16 -12.84
N TRP A 66 6.93 -1.07 -13.67
CA TRP A 66 7.01 -1.34 -15.10
C TRP A 66 7.95 -0.39 -15.84
N LEU A 67 7.92 0.92 -15.53
CA LEU A 67 8.78 1.92 -16.16
C LEU A 67 10.26 1.63 -15.91
N LEU A 68 10.62 1.35 -14.66
CA LEU A 68 12.01 1.05 -14.33
C LEU A 68 12.44 -0.32 -14.84
N ALA A 69 11.60 -1.34 -14.73
CA ALA A 69 11.86 -2.66 -15.29
C ALA A 69 12.12 -2.58 -16.80
N ARG A 70 11.26 -1.84 -17.53
CA ARG A 70 11.44 -1.61 -18.98
C ARG A 70 12.75 -0.90 -19.29
N ARG A 71 13.12 0.11 -18.51
CA ARG A 71 14.39 0.84 -18.66
C ARG A 71 15.61 -0.08 -18.53
N TYR A 72 15.54 -1.05 -17.62
CA TYR A 72 16.60 -2.04 -17.39
C TYR A 72 16.49 -3.30 -18.27
N GLY A 73 15.49 -3.38 -19.15
CA GLY A 73 15.25 -4.58 -19.99
C GLY A 73 14.77 -5.80 -19.19
N ILE A 74 14.24 -5.60 -17.98
CA ILE A 74 13.73 -6.65 -17.13
C ILE A 74 12.26 -6.91 -17.43
N ARG A 75 11.91 -8.20 -17.59
CA ARG A 75 10.51 -8.61 -17.77
C ARG A 75 9.85 -8.84 -16.41
N LEU A 76 8.63 -8.30 -16.30
CA LEU A 76 7.76 -8.52 -15.15
C LEU A 76 6.56 -9.39 -15.56
N SER A 77 6.04 -10.17 -14.62
CA SER A 77 4.74 -10.83 -14.76
C SER A 77 3.61 -9.78 -14.80
N PRO A 78 2.40 -10.15 -15.24
CA PRO A 78 1.24 -9.30 -14.97
C PRO A 78 1.07 -9.11 -13.46
N PRO A 79 0.52 -7.98 -13.01
CA PRO A 79 0.21 -7.76 -11.62
C PRO A 79 -0.93 -8.68 -11.16
N PHE A 80 -0.70 -9.44 -10.10
CA PHE A 80 -1.73 -10.24 -9.44
C PHE A 80 -2.34 -9.38 -8.34
N LEU A 81 -3.44 -8.69 -8.63
CA LEU A 81 -4.14 -7.86 -7.65
C LEU A 81 -4.68 -8.72 -6.50
N ILE A 82 -4.70 -8.15 -5.30
CA ILE A 82 -5.19 -8.81 -4.09
C ILE A 82 -6.52 -8.17 -3.72
N PRO A 83 -7.67 -8.68 -4.22
CA PRO A 83 -8.97 -8.13 -3.89
C PRO A 83 -9.28 -8.33 -2.41
N THR A 84 -9.88 -7.32 -1.78
CA THR A 84 -10.35 -7.39 -0.40
C THR A 84 -11.66 -6.66 -0.23
N TRP A 85 -12.54 -7.23 0.60
CA TRP A 85 -13.87 -6.70 0.81
C TRP A 85 -13.85 -5.35 1.56
N GLN A 86 -12.89 -5.15 2.45
CA GLN A 86 -12.86 -4.00 3.35
C GLN A 86 -12.47 -2.68 2.68
N ILE A 87 -11.47 -2.74 1.78
CA ILE A 87 -10.86 -1.54 1.17
C ILE A 87 -10.72 -1.65 -0.35
N GLY A 88 -11.28 -2.70 -0.95
CA GLY A 88 -11.23 -2.97 -2.38
C GLY A 88 -10.00 -3.75 -2.83
N SER A 89 -8.79 -3.38 -2.39
CA SER A 89 -7.56 -4.10 -2.70
C SER A 89 -6.47 -3.84 -1.66
N PHE A 90 -5.60 -4.85 -1.44
CA PHE A 90 -4.35 -4.69 -0.69
C PHE A 90 -3.14 -4.41 -1.57
N GLY A 91 -3.33 -4.10 -2.85
CA GLY A 91 -2.25 -3.89 -3.80
C GLY A 91 -2.11 -5.05 -4.76
N SER A 92 -0.89 -5.31 -5.20
CA SER A 92 -0.56 -6.29 -6.23
C SER A 92 0.74 -7.01 -5.94
N LEU A 93 0.88 -8.18 -6.55
CA LEU A 93 2.08 -8.98 -6.51
C LEU A 93 2.62 -9.14 -7.92
N THR A 94 3.78 -8.57 -8.18
CA THR A 94 4.46 -8.65 -9.47
C THR A 94 5.78 -9.42 -9.31
N ARG A 95 6.07 -10.37 -10.19
CA ARG A 95 7.26 -11.22 -10.16
C ARG A 95 8.23 -10.85 -11.27
N PHE A 96 9.52 -11.00 -11.00
CA PHE A 96 10.55 -10.88 -12.03
C PHE A 96 10.59 -12.15 -12.89
N GLU A 97 10.48 -11.97 -14.20
CA GLU A 97 10.60 -13.01 -15.23
C GLU A 97 11.97 -12.96 -15.94
N SER A 98 12.88 -12.14 -15.45
CA SER A 98 14.27 -12.07 -15.88
C SER A 98 15.17 -12.15 -14.66
N LEU A 99 16.41 -12.59 -14.85
CA LEU A 99 17.44 -12.44 -13.83
C LEU A 99 17.81 -10.97 -13.71
N LEU A 100 17.98 -10.52 -12.48
CA LEU A 100 18.39 -9.15 -12.19
C LEU A 100 19.90 -9.02 -12.30
N PRO A 101 20.42 -7.98 -12.96
CA PRO A 101 21.87 -7.84 -13.14
C PRO A 101 22.61 -7.59 -11.82
N ASN A 102 22.09 -6.74 -10.95
CA ASN A 102 22.71 -6.36 -9.70
C ASN A 102 21.67 -5.86 -8.67
N ARG A 103 22.14 -5.65 -7.44
CA ARG A 103 21.34 -5.21 -6.29
C ARG A 103 20.77 -3.81 -6.48
N SER A 104 21.48 -2.90 -7.16
CA SER A 104 20.98 -1.54 -7.46
C SER A 104 19.75 -1.59 -8.37
N THR A 105 19.76 -2.44 -9.40
CA THR A 105 18.58 -2.66 -10.28
C THR A 105 17.41 -3.26 -9.49
N LEU A 106 17.67 -4.20 -8.58
CA LEU A 106 16.62 -4.73 -7.70
C LEU A 106 15.99 -3.62 -6.86
N PHE A 107 16.83 -2.77 -6.25
CA PHE A 107 16.38 -1.62 -5.46
C PHE A 107 15.52 -0.68 -6.30
N ASP A 108 16.05 -0.23 -7.43
CA ASP A 108 15.40 0.80 -8.26
C ASP A 108 14.01 0.35 -8.72
N ILE A 109 13.88 -0.90 -9.17
CA ILE A 109 12.57 -1.42 -9.59
C ILE A 109 11.64 -1.61 -8.39
N ALA A 110 12.13 -2.17 -7.27
CA ALA A 110 11.31 -2.39 -6.09
C ALA A 110 10.83 -1.08 -5.45
N PHE A 111 11.65 -0.03 -5.45
CA PHE A 111 11.30 1.27 -4.87
C PHE A 111 10.37 2.11 -5.76
N ALA A 112 10.43 1.93 -7.08
CA ALA A 112 9.72 2.78 -8.05
C ALA A 112 8.20 2.73 -7.91
N GLY A 113 7.62 1.56 -7.63
CA GLY A 113 6.19 1.41 -7.38
C GLY A 113 5.72 2.18 -6.15
N PRO A 114 6.27 1.88 -4.97
CA PRO A 114 5.98 2.63 -3.75
C PRO A 114 6.23 4.14 -3.85
N ALA A 115 7.29 4.55 -4.53
CA ALA A 115 7.61 5.97 -4.72
C ALA A 115 6.54 6.68 -5.53
N LEU A 116 6.13 6.13 -6.67
CA LEU A 116 5.13 6.75 -7.54
C LEU A 116 3.72 6.64 -6.95
N GLY A 117 3.31 5.44 -6.51
CA GLY A 117 2.01 5.21 -5.90
C GLY A 117 1.84 5.97 -4.58
N GLY A 118 2.87 5.99 -3.73
CA GLY A 118 2.88 6.75 -2.49
C GLY A 118 2.82 8.26 -2.71
N LEU A 119 3.54 8.80 -3.70
CA LEU A 119 3.49 10.22 -4.05
C LEU A 119 2.08 10.61 -4.53
N VAL A 120 1.48 9.84 -5.44
CA VAL A 120 0.12 10.10 -5.93
C VAL A 120 -0.89 10.04 -4.77
N SER A 121 -0.76 9.03 -3.91
CA SER A 121 -1.63 8.89 -2.73
C SER A 121 -1.49 10.04 -1.75
N LEU A 122 -0.26 10.51 -1.51
CA LEU A 122 0.01 11.67 -0.66
C LEU A 122 -0.60 12.95 -1.25
N VAL A 123 -0.46 13.15 -2.56
CA VAL A 123 -1.10 14.29 -3.26
C VAL A 123 -2.62 14.21 -3.15
N MET A 124 -3.21 13.02 -3.37
CA MET A 124 -4.66 12.82 -3.21
C MET A 124 -5.10 13.13 -1.78
N LEU A 125 -4.36 12.68 -0.76
CA LEU A 125 -4.66 12.98 0.65
C LEU A 125 -4.62 14.48 0.92
N VAL A 126 -3.53 15.16 0.56
CA VAL A 126 -3.36 16.61 0.83
C VAL A 126 -4.42 17.42 0.09
N VAL A 127 -4.64 17.14 -1.20
CA VAL A 127 -5.69 17.81 -1.98
C VAL A 127 -7.07 17.53 -1.39
N GLY A 128 -7.34 16.28 -1.01
CA GLY A 128 -8.59 15.89 -0.35
C GLY A 128 -8.82 16.67 0.95
N LEU A 129 -7.81 16.75 1.81
CA LEU A 129 -7.89 17.52 3.05
C LEU A 129 -8.16 19.01 2.79
N VAL A 130 -7.47 19.61 1.82
CA VAL A 130 -7.66 21.04 1.45
C VAL A 130 -9.05 21.31 0.89
N LEU A 131 -9.62 20.36 0.13
CA LEU A 131 -10.97 20.46 -0.44
C LEU A 131 -12.08 20.07 0.54
N SER A 132 -11.74 19.59 1.72
CA SER A 132 -12.71 19.21 2.76
C SER A 132 -13.31 20.47 3.40
N HIS A 133 -14.63 20.54 3.45
CA HIS A 133 -15.39 21.65 4.02
C HIS A 133 -16.72 21.11 4.62
N PRO A 134 -17.39 21.86 5.49
CA PRO A 134 -18.71 21.48 5.98
C PRO A 134 -19.68 21.18 4.81
N GLY A 135 -20.31 20.01 4.86
CA GLY A 135 -21.17 19.50 3.77
C GLY A 135 -20.42 18.70 2.70
N SER A 136 -19.14 18.37 2.89
CA SER A 136 -18.45 17.43 2.01
C SER A 136 -19.10 16.04 2.01
N ALA A 137 -18.83 15.25 0.94
CA ALA A 137 -19.58 14.02 0.62
C ALA A 137 -19.50 12.91 1.66
N PHE A 138 -18.45 12.89 2.50
CA PHE A 138 -18.23 11.86 3.50
C PHE A 138 -18.08 12.46 4.90
N GLN A 139 -18.63 11.75 5.88
CA GLN A 139 -18.43 12.08 7.29
C GLN A 139 -17.61 10.96 7.96
N LEU A 140 -16.51 11.31 8.58
CA LEU A 140 -15.65 10.39 9.30
C LEU A 140 -15.62 10.76 10.79
N PRO A 141 -15.61 9.77 11.70
CA PRO A 141 -15.28 10.02 13.10
C PRO A 141 -13.89 10.65 13.20
N ALA A 142 -13.70 11.62 14.10
CA ALA A 142 -12.38 12.24 14.29
C ALA A 142 -11.30 11.23 14.70
N GLU A 143 -11.69 10.15 15.40
CA GLU A 143 -10.82 9.04 15.77
C GLU A 143 -10.21 8.32 14.57
N PHE A 144 -10.84 8.39 13.40
CA PHE A 144 -10.28 7.84 12.16
C PHE A 144 -8.87 8.39 11.88
N PHE A 145 -8.65 9.67 12.14
CA PHE A 145 -7.35 10.31 11.94
C PHE A 145 -6.31 9.90 13.00
N GLN A 146 -6.72 9.29 14.11
CA GLN A 146 -5.80 8.73 15.09
C GLN A 146 -5.16 7.41 14.62
N GLY A 147 -5.72 6.76 13.60
CA GLY A 147 -5.22 5.50 13.05
C GLY A 147 -3.84 5.60 12.37
N SER A 148 -3.32 6.81 12.14
CA SER A 148 -2.04 7.04 11.45
C SER A 148 -1.36 8.32 11.94
N VAL A 149 -0.10 8.20 12.36
CA VAL A 149 0.72 9.38 12.75
C VAL A 149 0.82 10.37 11.58
N LEU A 150 1.13 9.90 10.37
CA LEU A 150 1.28 10.77 9.20
C LEU A 150 -0.04 11.44 8.85
N VAL A 151 -1.11 10.66 8.70
CA VAL A 151 -2.40 11.19 8.24
C VAL A 151 -3.04 12.10 9.29
N GLY A 152 -2.98 11.71 10.58
CA GLY A 152 -3.49 12.54 11.66
C GLY A 152 -2.74 13.87 11.80
N THR A 153 -1.42 13.86 11.63
CA THR A 153 -0.63 15.10 11.67
C THR A 153 -0.97 16.02 10.48
N LEU A 154 -1.07 15.48 9.26
CA LEU A 154 -1.47 16.26 8.09
C LEU A 154 -2.89 16.80 8.22
N ALA A 155 -3.82 15.96 8.67
CA ALA A 155 -5.20 16.39 8.93
C ALA A 155 -5.24 17.52 9.97
N LYS A 156 -4.44 17.43 11.05
CA LYS A 156 -4.36 18.50 12.05
C LYS A 156 -3.86 19.81 11.45
N VAL A 157 -2.86 19.76 10.60
CA VAL A 157 -2.30 20.97 9.96
C VAL A 157 -3.33 21.62 9.04
N VAL A 158 -4.12 20.83 8.28
CA VAL A 158 -5.04 21.34 7.26
C VAL A 158 -6.42 21.64 7.83
N LEU A 159 -7.03 20.70 8.58
CA LEU A 159 -8.41 20.81 9.08
C LEU A 159 -8.49 21.57 10.42
N GLY A 160 -7.38 21.64 11.15
CA GLY A 160 -7.28 22.46 12.35
C GLY A 160 -8.31 22.06 13.42
N GLN A 161 -9.21 23.00 13.73
CA GLN A 161 -10.22 22.81 14.78
C GLN A 161 -11.39 21.90 14.37
N ALA A 162 -11.60 21.63 13.08
CA ALA A 162 -12.64 20.71 12.65
C ALA A 162 -12.47 19.31 13.23
N LEU A 163 -11.21 18.90 13.54
CA LEU A 163 -10.92 17.63 14.19
C LEU A 163 -11.33 17.52 15.67
N GLN A 164 -11.81 18.59 16.27
CA GLN A 164 -12.40 18.60 17.63
C GLN A 164 -13.88 18.22 17.61
N GLN A 165 -14.51 18.18 16.44
CA GLN A 165 -15.88 17.71 16.27
C GLN A 165 -15.89 16.19 16.25
N PRO A 166 -16.95 15.53 16.76
CA PRO A 166 -17.05 14.07 16.74
C PRO A 166 -17.09 13.49 15.32
N LEU A 167 -17.67 14.23 14.38
CA LEU A 167 -17.72 13.90 12.95
C LEU A 167 -17.07 15.02 12.13
N VAL A 168 -16.27 14.65 11.17
CA VAL A 168 -15.54 15.56 10.28
C VAL A 168 -15.98 15.29 8.84
N ASP A 169 -16.45 16.33 8.16
CA ASP A 169 -16.81 16.26 6.76
C ASP A 169 -15.53 16.25 5.90
N VAL A 170 -15.38 15.27 5.03
CA VAL A 170 -14.18 15.10 4.21
C VAL A 170 -14.49 14.88 2.73
N HIS A 171 -13.59 15.39 1.89
CA HIS A 171 -13.64 15.13 0.46
C HIS A 171 -13.24 13.67 0.16
N PRO A 172 -13.83 12.99 -0.85
CA PRO A 172 -13.53 11.59 -1.21
C PRO A 172 -12.03 11.29 -1.41
N LEU A 173 -11.27 12.25 -1.95
CA LEU A 173 -9.82 12.13 -2.13
C LEU A 173 -9.04 11.94 -0.83
N THR A 174 -9.55 12.41 0.31
CA THR A 174 -8.93 12.19 1.62
C THR A 174 -8.88 10.69 1.94
N ILE A 175 -10.00 10.00 1.74
CA ILE A 175 -10.12 8.57 1.99
C ILE A 175 -9.25 7.78 1.00
N LEU A 176 -9.35 8.11 -0.29
CA LEU A 176 -8.57 7.45 -1.34
C LEU A 176 -7.06 7.64 -1.15
N GLY A 177 -6.63 8.85 -0.81
CA GLY A 177 -5.22 9.14 -0.53
C GLY A 177 -4.72 8.37 0.70
N TRP A 178 -5.51 8.32 1.77
CA TRP A 178 -5.18 7.50 2.95
C TRP A 178 -5.08 6.01 2.60
N LEU A 179 -6.07 5.45 1.90
CA LEU A 179 -6.06 4.05 1.48
C LEU A 179 -4.84 3.75 0.61
N GLY A 180 -4.51 4.62 -0.34
CA GLY A 180 -3.35 4.45 -1.19
C GLY A 180 -2.03 4.48 -0.42
N LEU A 181 -1.91 5.33 0.61
CA LEU A 181 -0.77 5.33 1.52
C LEU A 181 -0.70 4.05 2.34
N VAL A 182 -1.82 3.53 2.84
CA VAL A 182 -1.87 2.25 3.56
C VAL A 182 -1.44 1.10 2.64
N ILE A 183 -1.96 1.02 1.42
CA ILE A 183 -1.56 -0.01 0.43
C ILE A 183 -0.05 0.08 0.17
N THR A 184 0.47 1.28 -0.05
CA THR A 184 1.91 1.51 -0.26
C THR A 184 2.74 1.09 0.95
N ALA A 185 2.30 1.45 2.16
CA ALA A 185 2.99 1.09 3.40
C ALA A 185 2.99 -0.43 3.66
N LEU A 186 1.91 -1.12 3.34
CA LEU A 186 1.83 -2.58 3.42
C LEU A 186 2.81 -3.25 2.44
N ASN A 187 2.94 -2.74 1.21
CA ASN A 187 3.92 -3.25 0.24
C ASN A 187 5.36 -2.92 0.64
N LEU A 188 5.60 -1.84 1.40
CA LEU A 188 6.91 -1.49 1.94
C LEU A 188 7.30 -2.28 3.21
N MET A 189 6.45 -3.19 3.70
CA MET A 189 6.84 -4.05 4.82
C MET A 189 8.07 -4.90 4.47
N PRO A 190 9.08 -4.98 5.37
CA PRO A 190 10.36 -5.64 5.09
C PRO A 190 10.23 -7.18 5.17
N ALA A 191 9.42 -7.78 4.30
CA ALA A 191 9.10 -9.20 4.33
C ALA A 191 9.03 -9.83 2.93
N GLY A 192 9.71 -10.94 2.76
CA GLY A 192 9.65 -11.81 1.58
C GLY A 192 9.92 -11.09 0.26
N GLN A 193 9.00 -11.27 -0.69
CA GLN A 193 9.05 -10.63 -2.02
C GLN A 193 8.17 -9.37 -2.11
N LEU A 194 7.67 -8.85 -0.99
CA LEU A 194 7.10 -7.50 -0.97
C LEU A 194 8.18 -6.48 -1.38
N ASP A 195 7.77 -5.31 -1.82
CA ASP A 195 8.72 -4.28 -2.25
C ASP A 195 9.70 -3.91 -1.13
N GLY A 196 9.21 -3.77 0.11
CA GLY A 196 10.07 -3.55 1.28
C GLY A 196 11.04 -4.70 1.54
N GLY A 197 10.61 -5.94 1.35
CA GLY A 197 11.49 -7.11 1.45
C GLY A 197 12.58 -7.12 0.38
N ARG A 198 12.24 -6.77 -0.87
CA ARG A 198 13.19 -6.60 -1.99
C ARG A 198 14.17 -5.46 -1.74
N ILE A 199 13.69 -4.32 -1.20
CA ILE A 199 14.52 -3.17 -0.81
C ILE A 199 15.53 -3.60 0.27
N VAL A 200 15.09 -4.29 1.31
CA VAL A 200 16.00 -4.81 2.36
C VAL A 200 16.98 -5.81 1.78
N GLN A 201 16.55 -6.70 0.88
CA GLN A 201 17.46 -7.62 0.20
C GLN A 201 18.48 -6.88 -0.67
N ALA A 202 18.07 -5.84 -1.37
CA ALA A 202 18.96 -5.03 -2.19
C ALA A 202 20.03 -4.30 -1.36
N ILE A 203 19.65 -3.68 -0.25
CA ILE A 203 20.58 -2.85 0.57
C ILE A 203 21.42 -3.73 1.50
N TYR A 204 20.81 -4.69 2.21
CA TYR A 204 21.44 -5.42 3.32
C TYR A 204 21.71 -6.90 3.00
N GLY A 205 21.37 -7.34 1.80
CA GLY A 205 21.57 -8.72 1.33
C GLY A 205 20.52 -9.72 1.84
N ARG A 206 20.55 -10.92 1.26
CA ARG A 206 19.57 -11.99 1.49
C ARG A 206 19.48 -12.47 2.92
N LYS A 207 20.61 -12.56 3.63
CA LYS A 207 20.63 -13.04 5.03
C LYS A 207 19.84 -12.10 5.94
N THR A 208 20.01 -10.80 5.77
CA THR A 208 19.27 -9.78 6.51
C THR A 208 17.79 -9.78 6.12
N ALA A 209 17.48 -9.83 4.82
CA ALA A 209 16.11 -9.92 4.34
C ALA A 209 15.34 -11.14 4.89
N GLY A 210 16.00 -12.29 5.03
CA GLY A 210 15.41 -13.47 5.67
C GLY A 210 15.10 -13.25 7.15
N ARG A 211 16.01 -12.60 7.87
CA ARG A 211 15.80 -12.25 9.29
C ARG A 211 14.69 -11.23 9.48
N THR A 212 14.67 -10.17 8.68
CA THR A 212 13.61 -9.16 8.76
C THR A 212 12.24 -9.75 8.41
N THR A 213 12.16 -10.67 7.45
CA THR A 213 10.91 -11.39 7.14
C THR A 213 10.38 -12.14 8.37
N ILE A 214 11.23 -12.87 9.09
CA ILE A 214 10.83 -13.60 10.32
C ILE A 214 10.39 -12.62 11.40
N ILE A 215 11.16 -11.55 11.62
CA ILE A 215 10.83 -10.52 12.62
C ILE A 215 9.49 -9.86 12.28
N THR A 216 9.25 -9.51 11.02
CA THR A 216 7.97 -8.92 10.58
C THR A 216 6.81 -9.86 10.83
N LEU A 217 6.96 -11.17 10.53
CA LEU A 217 5.91 -12.16 10.81
C LEU A 217 5.63 -12.32 12.31
N ILE A 218 6.67 -12.28 13.15
CA ILE A 218 6.49 -12.32 14.61
C ILE A 218 5.75 -11.06 15.10
N ILE A 219 6.14 -9.89 14.63
CA ILE A 219 5.46 -8.62 14.97
C ILE A 219 3.99 -8.68 14.55
N LEU A 220 3.70 -9.10 13.33
CA LEU A 220 2.32 -9.23 12.84
C LEU A 220 1.51 -10.24 13.66
N ALA A 221 2.12 -11.36 14.07
CA ALA A 221 1.48 -12.34 14.93
C ALA A 221 1.15 -11.76 16.31
N LEU A 222 2.04 -10.93 16.88
CA LEU A 222 1.77 -10.23 18.15
C LEU A 222 0.68 -9.17 17.99
N VAL A 223 0.75 -8.34 16.94
CA VAL A 223 -0.25 -7.30 16.64
C VAL A 223 -1.62 -7.92 16.35
N SER A 224 -1.67 -9.15 15.83
CA SER A 224 -2.93 -9.84 15.53
C SER A 224 -3.78 -10.13 16.77
N LEU A 225 -3.18 -10.12 17.94
CA LEU A 225 -3.92 -10.25 19.22
C LEU A 225 -4.83 -9.05 19.48
N ALA A 226 -4.50 -7.88 18.92
CA ALA A 226 -5.27 -6.65 19.05
C ALA A 226 -5.98 -6.25 17.73
N ASN A 227 -5.46 -6.66 16.58
CA ASN A 227 -5.98 -6.29 15.28
C ASN A 227 -6.04 -7.50 14.33
N PRO A 228 -7.23 -8.06 14.05
CA PRO A 228 -7.38 -9.22 13.17
C PRO A 228 -6.82 -9.04 11.74
N LEU A 229 -6.76 -7.79 11.23
CA LEU A 229 -6.18 -7.50 9.92
C LEU A 229 -4.68 -7.84 9.87
N ALA A 230 -3.97 -7.71 11.00
CA ALA A 230 -2.57 -8.11 11.08
C ALA A 230 -2.39 -9.62 10.89
N LEU A 231 -3.32 -10.45 11.40
CA LEU A 231 -3.31 -11.90 11.16
C LEU A 231 -3.52 -12.22 9.68
N TYR A 232 -4.52 -11.56 9.06
CA TYR A 232 -4.77 -11.73 7.63
C TYR A 232 -3.51 -11.42 6.82
N TRP A 233 -2.84 -10.31 7.13
CA TRP A 233 -1.63 -9.89 6.45
C TRP A 233 -0.44 -10.83 6.71
N ALA A 234 -0.30 -11.33 7.95
CA ALA A 234 0.72 -12.32 8.28
C ALA A 234 0.53 -13.63 7.49
N VAL A 235 -0.71 -14.11 7.38
CA VAL A 235 -1.05 -15.31 6.60
C VAL A 235 -0.76 -15.08 5.10
N LEU A 236 -1.13 -13.93 4.57
CA LEU A 236 -0.88 -13.56 3.18
C LEU A 236 0.64 -13.56 2.88
N ILE A 237 1.45 -12.94 3.73
CA ILE A 237 2.92 -12.95 3.58
C ILE A 237 3.45 -14.39 3.69
N LEU A 238 3.00 -15.16 4.67
CA LEU A 238 3.48 -16.53 4.90
C LEU A 238 3.17 -17.45 3.71
N VAL A 239 2.00 -17.31 3.11
CA VAL A 239 1.55 -18.17 2.01
C VAL A 239 2.12 -17.72 0.67
N LEU A 240 2.05 -16.43 0.37
CA LEU A 240 2.36 -15.90 -0.96
C LEU A 240 3.78 -15.32 -1.06
N GLN A 241 4.34 -14.78 0.01
CA GLN A 241 5.53 -13.93 -0.03
C GLN A 241 6.69 -14.39 0.88
N ARG A 242 6.59 -15.56 1.53
CA ARG A 242 7.63 -16.02 2.48
C ARG A 242 9.01 -16.24 1.86
N ASN A 243 9.07 -16.51 0.57
CA ASN A 243 10.32 -16.72 -0.14
C ASN A 243 10.99 -15.37 -0.41
N LEU A 244 12.31 -15.36 -0.39
CA LEU A 244 13.10 -14.18 -0.80
C LEU A 244 13.17 -14.12 -2.32
N GLU A 245 13.43 -12.92 -2.85
CA GLU A 245 13.73 -12.74 -4.26
C GLU A 245 15.01 -13.51 -4.64
N ARG A 246 15.12 -13.93 -5.89
CA ARG A 246 16.30 -14.66 -6.38
C ARG A 246 17.56 -13.80 -6.23
N PRO A 247 18.77 -14.40 -6.07
CA PRO A 247 20.01 -13.66 -6.12
C PRO A 247 20.16 -12.94 -7.45
N CYS A 248 20.77 -11.77 -7.41
CA CYS A 248 21.19 -11.07 -8.61
C CYS A 248 22.38 -11.79 -9.27
N LEU A 249 22.63 -11.51 -10.56
CA LEU A 249 23.81 -12.05 -11.26
C LEU A 249 25.11 -11.54 -10.59
N GLU A 250 25.12 -10.27 -10.20
CA GLU A 250 26.13 -9.66 -9.36
C GLU A 250 25.45 -9.26 -8.03
N ASP A 251 25.78 -9.98 -6.93
CA ASP A 251 25.13 -9.84 -5.63
C ASP A 251 26.09 -9.33 -4.53
N ILE A 252 27.34 -8.99 -4.91
CA ILE A 252 28.39 -8.59 -3.98
C ILE A 252 28.36 -7.08 -3.73
N THR A 253 28.21 -6.28 -4.80
CA THR A 253 28.24 -4.82 -4.71
C THR A 253 26.94 -4.29 -4.10
N GLU A 254 27.07 -3.53 -3.04
CA GLU A 254 25.94 -2.87 -2.39
C GLU A 254 25.47 -1.64 -3.19
N PRO A 255 24.17 -1.31 -3.15
CA PRO A 255 23.68 -0.03 -3.65
C PRO A 255 24.35 1.14 -2.94
N ASP A 256 24.38 2.29 -3.61
CA ASP A 256 24.96 3.52 -3.07
C ASP A 256 24.17 4.08 -1.86
N ASP A 257 24.81 5.02 -1.14
CA ASP A 257 24.23 5.64 0.06
C ASP A 257 22.92 6.37 -0.21
N ALA A 258 22.74 6.92 -1.41
CA ALA A 258 21.49 7.60 -1.79
C ALA A 258 20.32 6.61 -1.83
N ARG A 259 20.52 5.41 -2.40
CA ARG A 259 19.52 4.34 -2.40
C ARG A 259 19.24 3.83 -0.99
N ALA A 260 20.30 3.69 -0.17
CA ALA A 260 20.14 3.30 1.23
C ALA A 260 19.30 4.32 2.00
N ALA A 261 19.56 5.61 1.83
CA ALA A 261 18.81 6.69 2.45
C ALA A 261 17.33 6.72 1.98
N LEU A 262 17.07 6.53 0.68
CA LEU A 262 15.72 6.44 0.14
C LEU A 262 14.96 5.22 0.68
N GLY A 263 15.62 4.06 0.81
CA GLY A 263 15.03 2.87 1.41
C GLY A 263 14.64 3.08 2.87
N LEU A 264 15.51 3.71 3.66
CA LEU A 264 15.21 4.08 5.06
C LEU A 264 14.07 5.10 5.15
N LEU A 265 14.05 6.11 4.29
CA LEU A 265 12.94 7.07 4.22
C LEU A 265 11.61 6.38 3.91
N GLY A 266 11.60 5.46 2.92
CA GLY A 266 10.42 4.68 2.58
C GLY A 266 9.90 3.84 3.75
N LEU A 267 10.79 3.15 4.46
CA LEU A 267 10.44 2.38 5.66
C LEU A 267 9.93 3.29 6.79
N PHE A 268 10.56 4.44 7.00
CA PHE A 268 10.11 5.42 8.00
C PHE A 268 8.70 5.93 7.67
N LEU A 269 8.44 6.31 6.41
CA LEU A 269 7.12 6.77 5.97
C LEU A 269 6.07 5.65 6.09
N ALA A 270 6.42 4.42 5.76
CA ALA A 270 5.53 3.27 5.95
C ALA A 270 5.14 3.09 7.42
N LEU A 271 6.10 3.18 8.34
CA LEU A 271 5.83 3.15 9.77
C LEU A 271 4.95 4.33 10.21
N ALA A 272 5.23 5.54 9.75
CA ALA A 272 4.43 6.72 10.07
C ALA A 272 2.98 6.62 9.58
N VAL A 273 2.74 5.89 8.49
CA VAL A 273 1.38 5.59 7.98
C VAL A 273 0.69 4.53 8.83
N LEU A 274 1.40 3.45 9.20
CA LEU A 274 0.81 2.28 9.88
C LEU A 274 0.72 2.42 11.40
N MET A 275 1.51 3.32 12.01
CA MET A 275 1.48 3.54 13.45
C MET A 275 0.32 4.46 13.84
N PRO A 276 -0.56 4.02 14.77
CA PRO A 276 -1.60 4.90 15.32
C PRO A 276 -0.98 5.97 16.22
N LEU A 277 -1.65 7.11 16.32
CA LEU A 277 -1.37 8.12 17.34
C LEU A 277 -1.68 7.55 18.74
N THR A 278 -0.76 7.73 19.67
CA THR A 278 -1.09 7.42 21.07
C THR A 278 -2.16 8.38 21.58
N PRO A 279 -3.02 7.97 22.55
CA PRO A 279 -4.04 8.86 23.12
C PRO A 279 -3.46 10.18 23.65
N ALA A 280 -2.27 10.15 24.26
CA ALA A 280 -1.58 11.34 24.75
C ALA A 280 -1.17 12.28 23.61
N LEU A 281 -0.71 11.74 22.47
CA LEU A 281 -0.32 12.55 21.31
C LEU A 281 -1.55 13.05 20.55
N ALA A 282 -2.58 12.24 20.40
CA ALA A 282 -3.86 12.63 19.81
C ALA A 282 -4.50 13.79 20.59
N GLY A 283 -4.52 13.70 21.93
CA GLY A 283 -5.01 14.77 22.80
C GLY A 283 -4.19 16.08 22.68
N ARG A 284 -2.85 15.98 22.59
CA ARG A 284 -2.00 17.18 22.35
C ARG A 284 -2.26 17.81 20.99
N LEU A 285 -2.59 17.03 20.00
CA LEU A 285 -2.97 17.52 18.67
C LEU A 285 -4.43 17.98 18.60
N GLY A 286 -5.24 17.69 19.64
CA GLY A 286 -6.67 18.00 19.66
C GLY A 286 -7.43 17.26 18.57
N ILE A 287 -7.18 15.96 18.44
CA ILE A 287 -7.86 15.05 17.52
C ILE A 287 -8.76 14.13 18.34
N GLY A 288 -10.08 14.21 18.13
CA GLY A 288 -11.06 13.43 18.88
C GLY A 288 -11.09 13.89 20.34
N GLY A 289 -11.64 15.05 20.59
CA GLY A 289 -11.86 15.63 21.93
C GLY A 289 -13.12 15.13 22.57
#